data_1f7023dac7c837967312f66cc32c580d
#
_entry.id   1f7023dac7c837967312f66cc32c580d
#
_cell.length_a   1.000
_cell.length_b   1.000
_cell.length_c   1.000
_cell.angle_alpha   90.00
_cell.angle_beta   90.00
_cell.angle_gamma   90.00
#
_symmetry.space_group_name_H-M   'P 1'
#
loop_
_entity.id
_entity.type
_entity.pdbx_description
1 polymer ?
#
loop_
_entity_poly.entity_id
_entity_poly.type
_entity_poly.pdbx_seq_one_letter_code
_entity_poly.pdbx_strand_id
1 'polypeptide(L)'
;MPALTPDTIHTLTETLSDLTDYLRENPDPVQALALVEPLLDEYTGLPVQLADTLRALARALQEHPDVPRTAQVDLLITELRTAAWEQTDQHTLHYVLDDLRGLYGSAGTSEPGCCRCR
;
A
#
# COMPACT_ATOMS: atom_id res chain seq x y z
N MET A 1 -14.05 -18.43 -6.94
CA MET A 1 -12.88 -17.56 -6.93
C MET A 1 -12.34 -17.36 -8.32
N PRO A 2 -12.17 -16.15 -8.76
CA PRO A 2 -11.62 -15.94 -10.10
C PRO A 2 -10.18 -16.42 -10.17
N ALA A 3 -9.82 -16.89 -11.33
CA ALA A 3 -8.45 -17.34 -11.56
C ALA A 3 -7.52 -16.12 -11.59
N LEU A 4 -6.37 -16.25 -10.96
CA LEU A 4 -5.35 -15.22 -11.00
C LEU A 4 -4.47 -15.44 -12.23
N THR A 5 -4.34 -14.43 -13.03
CA THR A 5 -3.50 -14.44 -14.21
C THR A 5 -2.60 -13.23 -14.20
N PRO A 6 -1.51 -13.26 -14.99
CA PRO A 6 -0.69 -12.07 -15.12
C PRO A 6 -1.47 -10.85 -15.61
N ASP A 7 -2.50 -11.07 -16.41
CA ASP A 7 -3.35 -9.96 -16.90
C ASP A 7 -4.10 -9.30 -15.76
N THR A 8 -4.60 -10.10 -14.79
CA THR A 8 -5.30 -9.56 -13.64
C THR A 8 -4.35 -8.68 -12.81
N ILE A 9 -3.14 -9.15 -12.61
CA ILE A 9 -2.14 -8.39 -11.85
C ILE A 9 -1.74 -7.13 -12.61
N HIS A 10 -1.60 -7.24 -13.94
CA HIS A 10 -1.27 -6.08 -14.76
C HIS A 10 -2.34 -4.99 -14.64
N THR A 11 -3.62 -5.39 -14.61
CA THR A 11 -4.72 -4.44 -14.43
C THR A 11 -4.58 -3.66 -13.13
N LEU A 12 -4.10 -4.31 -12.06
CA LEU A 12 -3.87 -3.62 -10.80
C LEU A 12 -2.82 -2.53 -10.97
N THR A 13 -1.72 -2.82 -11.64
CA THR A 13 -0.67 -1.80 -11.83
C THR A 13 -1.12 -0.70 -12.78
N GLU A 14 -1.95 -1.03 -13.77
CA GLU A 14 -2.53 -0.01 -14.64
C GLU A 14 -3.44 0.94 -13.88
N THR A 15 -4.21 0.40 -12.95
CA THR A 15 -5.10 1.22 -12.12
C THR A 15 -4.27 2.21 -11.29
N LEU A 16 -3.15 1.76 -10.76
CA LEU A 16 -2.25 2.66 -10.01
C LEU A 16 -1.67 3.74 -10.92
N SER A 17 -1.33 3.39 -12.15
CA SER A 17 -0.82 4.35 -13.11
C SER A 17 -1.89 5.40 -13.44
N ASP A 18 -3.14 4.96 -13.60
CA ASP A 18 -4.26 5.88 -13.85
C ASP A 18 -4.46 6.83 -12.67
N LEU A 19 -4.34 6.30 -11.45
CA LEU A 19 -4.44 7.15 -10.27
C LEU A 19 -3.32 8.20 -10.25
N THR A 20 -2.11 7.79 -10.61
CA THR A 20 -0.99 8.71 -10.68
C THR A 20 -1.27 9.83 -11.67
N ASP A 21 -1.78 9.48 -12.85
CA ASP A 21 -2.10 10.48 -13.88
C ASP A 21 -3.18 11.43 -13.39
N TYR A 22 -4.20 10.91 -12.72
CA TYR A 22 -5.25 11.74 -12.15
C TYR A 22 -4.67 12.75 -11.14
N LEU A 23 -3.78 12.28 -10.28
CA LEU A 23 -3.19 13.16 -9.25
C LEU A 23 -2.31 14.25 -9.86
N ARG A 24 -1.71 13.97 -11.01
CA ARG A 24 -0.87 14.97 -11.69
C ARG A 24 -1.68 16.12 -12.30
N GLU A 25 -2.99 15.96 -12.41
CA GLU A 25 -3.84 17.01 -12.97
C GLU A 25 -4.37 17.96 -11.93
N ASN A 26 -3.78 17.97 -10.75
CA ASN A 26 -4.14 18.88 -9.65
C ASN A 26 -5.60 18.78 -9.26
N PRO A 27 -6.09 17.58 -8.91
CA PRO A 27 -7.49 17.44 -8.51
C PRO A 27 -7.74 18.12 -7.17
N ASP A 28 -9.02 18.21 -6.82
CA ASP A 28 -9.40 18.70 -5.51
C ASP A 28 -8.74 17.85 -4.41
N PRO A 29 -8.06 18.49 -3.44
CA PRO A 29 -7.32 17.70 -2.42
C PRO A 29 -8.20 16.75 -1.62
N VAL A 30 -9.44 17.13 -1.32
CA VAL A 30 -10.34 16.25 -0.56
C VAL A 30 -10.65 15.00 -1.34
N GLN A 31 -10.95 15.15 -2.64
CA GLN A 31 -11.23 14.00 -3.48
C GLN A 31 -9.99 13.14 -3.71
N ALA A 32 -8.84 13.79 -3.90
CA ALA A 32 -7.60 13.06 -4.08
C ALA A 32 -7.27 12.23 -2.85
N LEU A 33 -7.41 12.82 -1.68
CA LEU A 33 -7.15 12.12 -0.43
C LEU A 33 -8.11 10.94 -0.24
N ALA A 34 -9.38 11.14 -0.59
CA ALA A 34 -10.37 10.07 -0.46
C ALA A 34 -10.02 8.86 -1.32
N LEU A 35 -9.42 9.09 -2.48
CA LEU A 35 -9.00 7.98 -3.35
C LEU A 35 -7.74 7.30 -2.84
N VAL A 36 -6.83 8.06 -2.25
CA VAL A 36 -5.53 7.53 -1.83
C VAL A 36 -5.60 6.83 -0.47
N GLU A 37 -6.48 7.28 0.41
CA GLU A 37 -6.55 6.73 1.77
C GLU A 37 -6.72 5.22 1.82
N PRO A 38 -7.68 4.62 1.08
CA PRO A 38 -7.81 3.17 1.15
C PRO A 38 -6.57 2.45 0.63
N LEU A 39 -5.87 3.08 -0.30
CA LEU A 39 -4.66 2.51 -0.87
C LEU A 39 -3.53 2.43 0.15
N LEU A 40 -3.47 3.40 1.05
CA LEU A 40 -2.38 3.53 2.00
C LEU A 40 -2.79 3.19 3.43
N ASP A 41 -3.96 2.60 3.61
CA ASP A 41 -4.42 2.19 4.93
C ASP A 41 -3.40 1.28 5.60
N GLU A 42 -3.17 1.51 6.89
CA GLU A 42 -2.11 0.80 7.59
C GLU A 42 -2.43 -0.67 7.84
N TYR A 43 -3.68 -1.08 7.68
CA TYR A 43 -4.07 -2.47 7.91
C TYR A 43 -4.47 -3.20 6.63
N THR A 44 -5.05 -2.50 5.67
CA THR A 44 -5.59 -3.12 4.46
C THR A 44 -5.08 -2.49 3.18
N GLY A 45 -4.21 -1.51 3.28
CA GLY A 45 -3.71 -0.78 2.11
C GLY A 45 -2.73 -1.59 1.28
N LEU A 46 -2.31 -0.99 0.18
CA LEU A 46 -1.43 -1.65 -0.76
C LEU A 46 -0.10 -2.07 -0.17
N PRO A 47 0.57 -1.23 0.65
CA PRO A 47 1.84 -1.67 1.22
C PRO A 47 1.71 -2.93 2.06
N VAL A 48 0.64 -3.04 2.85
CA VAL A 48 0.40 -4.24 3.66
C VAL A 48 0.11 -5.44 2.76
N GLN A 49 -0.73 -5.25 1.74
CA GLN A 49 -1.05 -6.33 0.82
C GLN A 49 0.19 -6.78 0.06
N LEU A 50 1.03 -5.84 -0.37
CA LEU A 50 2.26 -6.19 -1.05
C LEU A 50 3.21 -6.95 -0.13
N ALA A 51 3.34 -6.50 1.13
CA ALA A 51 4.18 -7.20 2.09
C ALA A 51 3.69 -8.64 2.31
N ASP A 52 2.38 -8.80 2.46
CA ASP A 52 1.81 -10.14 2.64
C ASP A 52 2.03 -11.00 1.42
N THR A 53 1.92 -10.41 0.22
CA THR A 53 2.19 -11.13 -1.02
C THR A 53 3.64 -11.61 -1.07
N LEU A 54 4.59 -10.75 -0.68
CA LEU A 54 6.00 -11.12 -0.68
C LEU A 54 6.29 -12.21 0.34
N ARG A 55 5.66 -12.14 1.51
CA ARG A 55 5.82 -13.20 2.52
C ARG A 55 5.24 -14.51 2.03
N ALA A 56 4.08 -14.45 1.38
CA ALA A 56 3.46 -15.65 0.84
C ALA A 56 4.32 -16.27 -0.26
N LEU A 57 4.93 -15.44 -1.10
CA LEU A 57 5.84 -15.94 -2.12
C LEU A 57 7.05 -16.61 -1.49
N ALA A 58 7.65 -15.98 -0.48
CA ALA A 58 8.79 -16.56 0.22
C ALA A 58 8.43 -17.92 0.81
N ARG A 59 7.26 -18.01 1.41
CA ARG A 59 6.80 -19.26 1.99
C ARG A 59 6.56 -20.33 0.92
N ALA A 60 5.94 -19.95 -0.19
CA ALA A 60 5.68 -20.87 -1.28
C ALA A 60 6.98 -21.46 -1.82
N LEU A 61 7.99 -20.60 -1.99
CA LEU A 61 9.30 -21.06 -2.46
C LEU A 61 9.98 -21.97 -1.44
N GLN A 62 9.83 -21.65 -0.15
CA GLN A 62 10.46 -22.42 0.90
C GLN A 62 9.86 -23.81 1.05
N GLU A 63 8.55 -23.92 0.85
CA GLU A 63 7.84 -25.17 1.10
C GLU A 63 7.66 -26.04 -0.12
N HIS A 64 7.89 -25.51 -1.31
CA HIS A 64 7.65 -26.30 -2.52
C HIS A 64 8.78 -27.31 -2.74
N PRO A 65 8.42 -28.59 -2.95
CA PRO A 65 9.45 -29.65 -3.06
C PRO A 65 10.34 -29.52 -4.28
N ASP A 66 9.87 -28.86 -5.34
CA ASP A 66 10.65 -28.75 -6.58
C ASP A 66 11.64 -27.60 -6.54
N VAL A 67 11.59 -26.75 -5.51
CA VAL A 67 12.54 -25.65 -5.39
C VAL A 67 13.84 -26.15 -4.79
N PRO A 68 14.99 -25.92 -5.45
CA PRO A 68 16.26 -26.41 -4.91
C PRO A 68 16.61 -25.76 -3.58
N ARG A 69 17.18 -26.55 -2.69
CA ARG A 69 17.58 -26.05 -1.36
C ARG A 69 19.04 -25.64 -1.39
N THR A 70 19.32 -24.57 -2.12
CA THR A 70 20.67 -24.03 -2.21
C THR A 70 20.80 -22.79 -1.32
N ALA A 71 22.05 -22.46 -0.99
CA ALA A 71 22.32 -21.26 -0.20
C ALA A 71 21.81 -20.00 -0.91
N GLN A 72 21.90 -19.99 -2.25
CA GLN A 72 21.42 -18.85 -3.01
C GLN A 72 19.90 -18.70 -2.90
N VAL A 73 19.16 -19.79 -3.00
CA VAL A 73 17.71 -19.75 -2.88
C VAL A 73 17.31 -19.30 -1.48
N ASP A 74 17.99 -19.83 -0.45
CA ASP A 74 17.70 -19.42 0.92
C ASP A 74 17.94 -17.93 1.13
N LEU A 75 19.00 -17.41 0.52
CA LEU A 75 19.29 -15.98 0.61
C LEU A 75 18.17 -15.16 -0.05
N LEU A 76 17.72 -15.58 -1.23
CA LEU A 76 16.65 -14.86 -1.93
C LEU A 76 15.35 -14.90 -1.15
N ILE A 77 15.04 -16.00 -0.50
CA ILE A 77 13.87 -16.09 0.35
C ILE A 77 13.98 -15.10 1.51
N THR A 78 15.15 -15.01 2.11
CA THR A 78 15.38 -14.05 3.18
C THR A 78 15.22 -12.62 2.68
N GLU A 79 15.71 -12.35 1.47
CA GLU A 79 15.59 -11.01 0.90
C GLU A 79 14.13 -10.65 0.59
N LEU A 80 13.32 -11.63 0.19
CA LEU A 80 11.90 -11.38 0.01
C LEU A 80 11.23 -10.96 1.33
N ARG A 81 11.61 -11.60 2.42
CA ARG A 81 11.08 -11.24 3.73
C ARG A 81 11.54 -9.87 4.18
N THR A 82 12.78 -9.53 3.87
CA THR A 82 13.28 -8.18 4.16
C THR A 82 12.52 -7.13 3.35
N ALA A 83 12.28 -7.41 2.06
CA ALA A 83 11.52 -6.51 1.23
C ALA A 83 10.10 -6.34 1.75
N ALA A 84 9.49 -7.42 2.25
CA ALA A 84 8.16 -7.34 2.84
C ALA A 84 8.16 -6.41 4.06
N TRP A 85 9.16 -6.53 4.90
CA TRP A 85 9.30 -5.68 6.06
C TRP A 85 9.41 -4.20 5.65
N GLU A 86 10.19 -3.93 4.61
CA GLU A 86 10.38 -2.57 4.11
C GLU A 86 9.06 -1.96 3.62
N GLN A 87 8.18 -2.78 3.05
CA GLN A 87 6.90 -2.28 2.57
C GLN A 87 5.98 -1.84 3.69
N THR A 88 6.14 -2.39 4.87
CA THR A 88 5.27 -2.05 6.00
C THR A 88 5.88 -1.03 6.94
N ASP A 89 7.09 -0.56 6.66
CA ASP A 89 7.70 0.49 7.46
C ASP A 89 7.16 1.84 7.00
N GLN A 90 5.97 2.18 7.45
CA GLN A 90 5.23 3.36 7.00
C GLN A 90 5.16 4.45 8.05
N HIS A 91 6.16 4.52 8.89
CA HIS A 91 6.11 5.45 10.01
C HIS A 91 5.85 6.89 9.56
N THR A 92 6.64 7.38 8.62
CA THR A 92 6.49 8.73 8.09
C THR A 92 5.15 8.89 7.40
N LEU A 93 4.76 7.91 6.60
CA LEU A 93 3.52 7.98 5.84
C LEU A 93 2.32 8.06 6.77
N HIS A 94 2.35 7.30 7.84
CA HIS A 94 1.26 7.32 8.82
C HIS A 94 1.02 8.73 9.36
N TYR A 95 2.08 9.41 9.76
CA TYR A 95 1.94 10.78 10.29
C TYR A 95 1.47 11.75 9.23
N VAL A 96 1.99 11.64 8.01
CA VAL A 96 1.57 12.52 6.93
C VAL A 96 0.08 12.35 6.63
N LEU A 97 -0.40 11.10 6.59
CA LEU A 97 -1.81 10.86 6.33
C LEU A 97 -2.70 11.42 7.43
N ASP A 98 -2.29 11.26 8.69
CA ASP A 98 -3.04 11.83 9.79
C ASP A 98 -3.13 13.34 9.68
N ASP A 99 -2.03 13.98 9.36
CA ASP A 99 -2.01 15.43 9.21
C ASP A 99 -2.89 15.88 8.05
N LEU A 100 -2.84 15.16 6.95
CA LEU A 100 -3.69 15.50 5.80
C LEU A 100 -5.17 15.32 6.10
N ARG A 101 -5.51 14.27 6.84
CA ARG A 101 -6.90 14.09 7.26
C ARG A 101 -7.37 15.24 8.13
N GLY A 102 -6.49 15.71 9.00
CA GLY A 102 -6.82 16.85 9.84
C GLY A 102 -7.06 18.12 9.06
N LEU A 103 -6.33 18.30 7.96
CA LEU A 103 -6.45 19.50 7.14
C LEU A 103 -7.61 19.45 6.14
N TYR A 104 -7.85 18.29 5.56
CA TYR A 104 -8.80 18.16 4.45
C TYR A 104 -9.91 17.16 4.70
N GLY A 105 -9.61 16.06 5.36
CA GLY A 105 -10.56 14.97 5.51
C GLY A 105 -11.74 15.32 6.39
N SER A 106 -11.59 16.26 7.32
CA SER A 106 -12.65 16.67 8.22
C SER A 106 -13.22 18.03 7.85
N ALA A 107 -12.90 18.53 6.69
CA ALA A 107 -13.34 19.86 6.29
C ALA A 107 -14.85 19.98 6.30
N GLY A 108 -15.54 18.92 5.94
CA GLY A 108 -16.99 18.94 5.91
C GLY A 108 -17.63 18.91 7.27
N THR A 109 -16.90 18.56 8.30
CA THR A 109 -17.44 18.46 9.63
C THR A 109 -16.84 19.46 10.58
N SER A 110 -16.08 20.37 10.07
CA SER A 110 -15.41 21.27 10.93
C SER A 110 -16.37 22.07 11.72
N GLU A 111 -16.12 22.22 12.84
CA GLU A 111 -16.83 22.94 13.59
C GLU A 111 -16.17 23.99 13.87
N PRO A 112 -16.58 24.70 13.90
CA PRO A 112 -16.01 25.83 14.01
C PRO A 112 -15.50 26.13 15.27
N GLY A 113 -15.12 26.06 15.69
CA GLY A 113 -14.74 26.25 16.57
C GLY A 113 -14.02 26.31 17.17
N CYS A 114 -13.95 26.22 17.15
CA CYS A 114 -13.45 26.21 17.66
C CYS A 114 -12.82 26.56 17.85
N CYS A 115 -12.62 26.82 17.91
CA CYS A 115 -12.10 27.08 18.08
C CYS A 115 -11.30 27.19 18.02
N ARG A 116 -11.13 27.31 17.73
CA ARG A 116 -10.42 27.32 17.65
C ARG A 116 -9.75 27.37 18.20
N CYS A 117 -9.82 27.30 18.56
CA CYS A 117 -9.32 27.18 19.11
C CYS A 117 -8.50 26.66 18.89
N ARG A 118 -8.01 26.54 18.50
CA ARG A 118 -7.41 26.12 18.32
C ARG A 118 -6.81 26.29 18.48
#